data_e0744bb9e0da70773295c45e90475570
#
_entry.id   e0744bb9e0da70773295c45e90475570
#
_cell.length_a   1.000
_cell.length_b   1.000
_cell.length_c   1.000
_cell.angle_alpha   90.00
_cell.angle_beta   90.00
_cell.angle_gamma   90.00
#
_symmetry.space_group_name_H-M   'P 1'
#
loop_
_entity.id
_entity.type
_entity.pdbx_description
1 polymer ?
#
loop_
_entity_poly.entity_id
_entity_poly.type
_entity_poly.pdbx_seq_one_letter_code
_entity_poly.pdbx_strand_id
1 'polypeptide(L)'
;MFSYPAWSLQEDEKAAAVGKPKIEMKPFNLSLLNRGRVEGKLTLYLVLLIEEGGAHEKVRLRLPQIRSDFNSALTVLAKQRFSVSRPVDPDVVKAYLTPYVDYRVGAGVVSVFVKQALIEPA
;
A
#
# COMPACT_ATOMS: atom_id res chain seq x y z
N MET A 1 -13.19 -24.38 9.23
CA MET A 1 -12.42 -23.93 8.08
C MET A 1 -12.56 -22.44 7.88
N PHE A 2 -11.47 -21.75 7.79
CA PHE A 2 -11.52 -20.31 7.60
C PHE A 2 -11.49 -19.96 6.13
N SER A 3 -12.33 -18.99 5.76
CA SER A 3 -12.29 -18.38 4.44
C SER A 3 -11.54 -17.06 4.57
N TYR A 4 -10.43 -16.91 3.86
CA TYR A 4 -9.64 -15.69 3.92
C TYR A 4 -10.09 -14.72 2.84
N PRO A 5 -10.28 -13.45 3.17
CA PRO A 5 -10.40 -12.42 2.15
C PRO A 5 -9.08 -12.28 1.40
N ALA A 6 -9.11 -11.70 0.19
CA ALA A 6 -7.92 -11.59 -0.65
C ALA A 6 -6.73 -10.94 0.05
N TRP A 7 -6.96 -9.94 0.91
CA TRP A 7 -5.87 -9.28 1.63
C TRP A 7 -5.17 -10.17 2.66
N SER A 8 -5.81 -11.25 3.14
CA SER A 8 -5.18 -12.19 4.06
C SER A 8 -4.06 -12.99 3.41
N LEU A 9 -4.09 -13.16 2.08
CA LEU A 9 -3.02 -13.84 1.37
C LEU A 9 -1.72 -13.05 1.45
N GLN A 10 -1.81 -11.72 1.51
CA GLN A 10 -0.61 -10.89 1.67
C GLN A 10 -0.02 -11.00 3.07
N GLU A 11 -0.84 -11.22 4.08
CA GLU A 11 -0.34 -11.50 5.43
C GLU A 11 0.42 -12.83 5.48
N ASP A 12 -0.07 -13.84 4.76
CA ASP A 12 0.63 -15.12 4.67
C ASP A 12 1.97 -14.96 3.94
N GLU A 13 2.02 -14.19 2.86
CA GLU A 13 3.26 -13.89 2.17
C GLU A 13 4.23 -13.15 3.09
N LYS A 14 3.73 -12.21 3.87
CA LYS A 14 4.52 -11.46 4.83
C LYS A 14 5.08 -12.36 5.92
N ALA A 15 4.28 -13.30 6.41
CA ALA A 15 4.73 -14.26 7.42
C ALA A 15 5.81 -15.19 6.85
N ALA A 16 5.67 -15.61 5.59
CA ALA A 16 6.67 -16.43 4.92
C ALA A 16 8.00 -15.69 4.69
N ALA A 17 7.98 -14.36 4.74
CA ALA A 17 9.16 -13.53 4.59
C ALA A 17 9.76 -13.10 5.92
N VAL A 18 9.46 -13.81 7.01
CA VAL A 18 10.02 -13.54 8.34
C VAL A 18 11.56 -13.54 8.26
N GLY A 19 12.15 -12.53 8.88
CA GLY A 19 13.60 -12.32 8.85
C GLY A 19 14.05 -11.26 7.85
N LYS A 20 13.21 -10.87 6.90
CA LYS A 20 13.53 -9.76 6.01
C LYS A 20 13.20 -8.43 6.70
N PRO A 21 14.06 -7.41 6.54
CA PRO A 21 13.75 -6.09 7.07
C PRO A 21 12.47 -5.53 6.45
N LYS A 22 11.72 -4.78 7.24
CA LYS A 22 10.52 -4.11 6.74
C LYS A 22 10.45 -2.70 7.28
N ILE A 23 9.76 -1.85 6.56
CA ILE A 23 9.48 -0.48 6.98
C ILE A 23 7.98 -0.30 6.98
N GLU A 24 7.40 -0.01 8.13
CA GLU A 24 5.98 0.30 8.23
C GLU A 24 5.81 1.79 7.96
N MET A 25 5.00 2.12 6.96
CA MET A 25 4.76 3.50 6.60
C MET A 25 3.65 4.08 7.47
N LYS A 26 3.70 5.39 7.71
CA LYS A 26 2.59 6.09 8.36
C LYS A 26 1.35 5.96 7.49
N PRO A 27 0.14 5.90 8.10
CA PRO A 27 -1.09 5.71 7.32
C PRO A 27 -1.29 6.78 6.25
N PHE A 28 -1.94 6.36 5.16
CA PHE A 28 -2.38 7.27 4.09
C PHE A 28 -3.86 7.51 4.27
N ASN A 29 -4.26 8.78 4.32
CA ASN A 29 -5.65 9.17 4.47
C ASN A 29 -6.16 9.70 3.13
N LEU A 30 -7.17 9.05 2.59
CA LEU A 30 -7.71 9.36 1.28
C LEU A 30 -9.21 9.62 1.40
N SER A 31 -9.68 10.65 0.70
CA SER A 31 -11.12 10.90 0.61
C SER A 31 -11.70 10.06 -0.51
N LEU A 32 -12.81 9.40 -0.24
CA LEU A 32 -13.55 8.65 -1.25
C LEU A 32 -14.64 9.52 -1.82
N LEU A 33 -14.53 9.83 -3.09
CA LEU A 33 -15.41 10.74 -3.77
C LEU A 33 -16.32 10.01 -4.75
N ASN A 34 -17.57 10.45 -4.81
CA ASN A 34 -18.50 10.01 -5.84
C ASN A 34 -19.18 11.26 -6.40
N ARG A 35 -18.99 11.51 -7.69
CA ARG A 35 -19.53 12.68 -8.38
C ARG A 35 -19.15 14.00 -7.69
N GLY A 36 -17.90 14.07 -7.22
CA GLY A 36 -17.37 15.26 -6.53
C GLY A 36 -17.79 15.41 -5.09
N ARG A 37 -18.55 14.48 -4.53
CA ARG A 37 -18.99 14.50 -3.13
C ARG A 37 -18.21 13.50 -2.32
N VAL A 38 -17.82 13.89 -1.10
CA VAL A 38 -17.14 12.99 -0.18
C VAL A 38 -18.16 11.99 0.38
N GLU A 39 -17.97 10.72 0.06
CA GLU A 39 -18.82 9.64 0.58
C GLU A 39 -18.19 8.92 1.75
N GLY A 40 -16.89 9.07 1.95
CA GLY A 40 -16.20 8.41 3.04
C GLY A 40 -14.73 8.71 3.04
N LYS A 41 -14.04 8.02 3.93
CA LYS A 41 -12.59 8.15 4.11
C LYS A 41 -11.97 6.76 4.12
N LEU A 42 -10.84 6.64 3.46
CA LEU A 42 -10.02 5.43 3.50
C LEU A 42 -8.74 5.73 4.26
N THR A 43 -8.42 4.91 5.25
CA THR A 43 -7.13 4.91 5.91
C THR A 43 -6.39 3.65 5.50
N LEU A 44 -5.27 3.81 4.82
CA LEU A 44 -4.51 2.71 4.24
C LEU A 44 -3.16 2.59 4.93
N TYR A 45 -2.87 1.38 5.43
CA TYR A 45 -1.61 1.07 6.11
C TYR A 45 -0.76 0.19 5.18
N LEU A 46 0.40 0.69 4.82
CA LEU A 46 1.33 0.00 3.91
C LEU A 46 2.62 -0.39 4.61
N VAL A 47 3.19 -1.49 4.18
CA VAL A 47 4.48 -1.97 4.63
C VAL A 47 5.38 -2.20 3.41
N LEU A 48 6.61 -1.73 3.51
CA LEU A 48 7.64 -2.00 2.52
C LEU A 48 8.53 -3.12 3.04
N LEU A 49 8.57 -4.23 2.30
CA LEU A 49 9.44 -5.35 2.63
C LEU A 49 10.72 -5.23 1.81
N ILE A 50 11.86 -5.24 2.48
CA ILE A 50 13.16 -5.13 1.81
C ILE A 50 13.57 -6.51 1.33
N GLU A 51 13.51 -6.72 0.02
CA GLU A 51 13.82 -8.01 -0.60
C GLU A 51 15.32 -8.20 -0.82
N GLU A 52 16.03 -7.09 -1.05
CA GLU A 52 17.46 -7.13 -1.35
C GLU A 52 18.26 -6.82 -0.08
N GLY A 53 19.11 -7.76 0.33
CA GLY A 53 19.95 -7.59 1.50
C GLY A 53 20.83 -6.35 1.40
N GLY A 54 20.90 -5.59 2.49
CA GLY A 54 21.73 -4.39 2.56
C GLY A 54 21.07 -3.14 1.99
N ALA A 55 19.88 -3.23 1.42
CA ALA A 55 19.22 -2.08 0.81
C ALA A 55 18.38 -1.25 1.80
N HIS A 56 18.28 -1.66 3.06
CA HIS A 56 17.40 -1.01 4.04
C HIS A 56 17.68 0.49 4.16
N GLU A 57 18.96 0.87 4.28
CA GLU A 57 19.34 2.27 4.44
C GLU A 57 19.03 3.08 3.18
N LYS A 58 19.27 2.52 2.00
CA LYS A 58 18.93 3.16 0.74
C LYS A 58 17.43 3.46 0.66
N VAL A 59 16.61 2.49 1.05
CA VAL A 59 15.15 2.66 1.05
C VAL A 59 14.73 3.70 2.08
N ARG A 60 15.32 3.62 3.28
CA ARG A 60 15.01 4.56 4.36
C ARG A 60 15.28 6.01 3.95
N LEU A 61 16.38 6.24 3.26
CA LEU A 61 16.74 7.58 2.78
C LEU A 61 15.81 8.11 1.71
N ARG A 62 15.12 7.22 0.98
CA ARG A 62 14.18 7.60 -0.08
C ARG A 62 12.73 7.64 0.40
N LEU A 63 12.46 7.32 1.66
CA LEU A 63 11.09 7.27 2.17
C LEU A 63 10.27 8.52 1.92
N PRO A 64 10.78 9.75 2.14
CA PRO A 64 9.97 10.94 1.87
C PRO A 64 9.50 11.03 0.42
N GLN A 65 10.36 10.66 -0.52
CA GLN A 65 10.02 10.67 -1.94
C GLN A 65 9.05 9.56 -2.29
N ILE A 66 9.28 8.35 -1.76
CA ILE A 66 8.38 7.22 -1.95
C ILE A 66 7.00 7.56 -1.41
N ARG A 67 6.93 8.15 -0.21
CA ARG A 67 5.67 8.53 0.39
C ARG A 67 4.94 9.57 -0.46
N SER A 68 5.64 10.56 -0.96
CA SER A 68 5.06 11.58 -1.83
C SER A 68 4.50 10.97 -3.11
N ASP A 69 5.27 10.07 -3.74
CA ASP A 69 4.84 9.37 -4.95
C ASP A 69 3.60 8.53 -4.67
N PHE A 70 3.61 7.79 -3.56
CA PHE A 70 2.47 6.93 -3.19
C PHE A 70 1.23 7.76 -2.91
N ASN A 71 1.38 8.87 -2.21
CA ASN A 71 0.23 9.72 -1.90
C ASN A 71 -0.42 10.26 -3.16
N SER A 72 0.38 10.71 -4.11
CA SER A 72 -0.13 11.18 -5.40
C SER A 72 -0.80 10.07 -6.19
N ALA A 73 -0.15 8.90 -6.26
CA ALA A 73 -0.68 7.77 -6.99
C ALA A 73 -1.98 7.25 -6.36
N LEU A 74 -2.01 7.15 -5.03
CA LEU A 74 -3.20 6.68 -4.32
C LEU A 74 -4.37 7.65 -4.45
N THR A 75 -4.11 8.94 -4.51
CA THR A 75 -5.16 9.93 -4.73
C THR A 75 -5.86 9.71 -6.06
N VAL A 76 -5.09 9.40 -7.11
CA VAL A 76 -5.66 9.08 -8.43
C VAL A 76 -6.39 7.74 -8.38
N LEU A 77 -5.77 6.74 -7.78
CA LEU A 77 -6.35 5.39 -7.70
C LEU A 77 -7.67 5.41 -6.92
N ALA A 78 -7.74 6.19 -5.85
CA ALA A 78 -8.95 6.32 -5.04
C ALA A 78 -10.13 6.83 -5.86
N LYS A 79 -9.89 7.79 -6.76
CA LYS A 79 -10.94 8.32 -7.64
C LYS A 79 -11.42 7.29 -8.64
N GLN A 80 -10.54 6.41 -9.09
CA GLN A 80 -10.84 5.47 -10.16
C GLN A 80 -11.37 4.13 -9.66
N ARG A 81 -10.92 3.67 -8.50
CA ARG A 81 -11.14 2.28 -8.09
C ARG A 81 -11.73 2.10 -6.70
N PHE A 82 -11.60 3.09 -5.82
CA PHE A 82 -12.05 2.94 -4.44
C PHE A 82 -13.42 3.55 -4.22
N SER A 83 -14.24 2.87 -3.41
CA SER A 83 -15.55 3.36 -3.01
C SER A 83 -15.90 2.83 -1.62
N VAL A 84 -16.91 3.46 -0.99
CA VAL A 84 -17.38 2.98 0.33
C VAL A 84 -18.10 1.66 0.23
N SER A 85 -18.55 1.27 -0.96
CA SER A 85 -19.34 0.05 -1.16
C SER A 85 -18.52 -1.16 -1.58
N ARG A 86 -17.21 -1.01 -1.76
CA ARG A 86 -16.32 -2.10 -2.18
C ARG A 86 -15.09 -2.17 -1.32
N PRO A 87 -14.65 -3.38 -0.93
CA PRO A 87 -13.39 -3.52 -0.21
C PRO A 87 -12.22 -3.14 -1.12
N VAL A 88 -11.16 -2.67 -0.51
CA VAL A 88 -9.91 -2.36 -1.23
C VAL A 88 -9.25 -3.68 -1.61
N ASP A 89 -8.88 -3.82 -2.88
CA ASP A 89 -8.13 -4.96 -3.37
C ASP A 89 -6.64 -4.71 -3.15
N PRO A 90 -5.98 -5.45 -2.24
CA PRO A 90 -4.56 -5.22 -1.97
C PRO A 90 -3.66 -5.50 -3.17
N ASP A 91 -4.06 -6.41 -4.06
CA ASP A 91 -3.25 -6.70 -5.26
C ASP A 91 -3.26 -5.52 -6.22
N VAL A 92 -4.38 -4.83 -6.35
CA VAL A 92 -4.47 -3.61 -7.17
C VAL A 92 -3.56 -2.53 -6.60
N VAL A 93 -3.58 -2.33 -5.29
CA VAL A 93 -2.71 -1.34 -4.63
C VAL A 93 -1.25 -1.67 -4.85
N LYS A 94 -0.87 -2.92 -4.62
CA LYS A 94 0.51 -3.38 -4.81
C LYS A 94 0.97 -3.16 -6.25
N ALA A 95 0.17 -3.59 -7.22
CA ALA A 95 0.52 -3.45 -8.63
C ALA A 95 0.64 -1.98 -9.05
N TYR A 96 -0.23 -1.14 -8.51
CA TYR A 96 -0.22 0.28 -8.86
C TYR A 96 0.97 1.03 -8.29
N LEU A 97 1.40 0.68 -7.09
CA LEU A 97 2.48 1.39 -6.38
C LEU A 97 3.88 0.86 -6.69
N THR A 98 3.99 -0.39 -7.10
CA THR A 98 5.30 -1.02 -7.35
C THR A 98 6.16 -0.23 -8.33
N PRO A 99 5.67 0.26 -9.48
CA PRO A 99 6.52 1.02 -10.40
C PRO A 99 7.13 2.27 -9.76
N TYR A 100 6.42 2.92 -8.85
CA TYR A 100 6.93 4.13 -8.20
C TYR A 100 8.11 3.83 -7.28
N VAL A 101 7.99 2.79 -6.45
CA VAL A 101 9.08 2.43 -5.55
C VAL A 101 10.26 1.85 -6.34
N ASP A 102 10.00 1.08 -7.39
CA ASP A 102 11.05 0.55 -8.27
C ASP A 102 11.86 1.68 -8.91
N TYR A 103 11.19 2.73 -9.32
CA TYR A 103 11.86 3.89 -9.88
C TYR A 103 12.82 4.54 -8.89
N ARG A 104 12.44 4.59 -7.61
CA ARG A 104 13.24 5.27 -6.58
C ARG A 104 14.41 4.44 -6.08
N VAL A 105 14.26 3.14 -5.96
CA VAL A 105 15.26 2.28 -5.29
C VAL A 105 15.75 1.11 -6.14
N GLY A 106 15.14 0.88 -7.29
CA GLY A 106 15.51 -0.21 -8.18
C GLY A 106 14.46 -1.32 -8.20
N ALA A 107 14.33 -1.94 -9.36
CA ALA A 107 13.35 -3.00 -9.56
C ALA A 107 13.60 -4.19 -8.64
N GLY A 108 12.57 -4.64 -7.96
CA GLY A 108 12.64 -5.83 -7.11
C GLY A 108 13.29 -5.62 -5.74
N VAL A 109 13.79 -4.41 -5.44
CA VAL A 109 14.43 -4.13 -4.15
C VAL A 109 13.41 -4.14 -3.01
N VAL A 110 12.18 -3.69 -3.28
CA VAL A 110 11.12 -3.57 -2.28
C VAL A 110 9.84 -4.19 -2.78
N SER A 111 9.15 -4.91 -1.90
CA SER A 111 7.77 -5.35 -2.13
C SER A 111 6.83 -4.51 -1.28
N VAL A 112 5.71 -4.08 -1.87
CA VAL A 112 4.70 -3.29 -1.18
C VAL A 112 3.58 -4.20 -0.71
N PHE A 113 3.19 -4.08 0.57
CA PHE A 113 2.08 -4.85 1.12
C PHE A 113 1.08 -3.95 1.81
N VAL A 114 -0.20 -4.27 1.66
CA VAL A 114 -1.27 -3.62 2.39
C VAL A 114 -1.44 -4.37 3.71
N LYS A 115 -1.12 -3.69 4.80
CA LYS A 115 -1.30 -4.25 6.14
C LYS A 115 -2.75 -4.18 6.55
N GLN A 116 -3.41 -3.05 6.27
CA GLN A 116 -4.80 -2.82 6.65
C GLN A 116 -5.39 -1.71 5.80
N ALA A 117 -6.68 -1.81 5.54
CA ALA A 117 -7.46 -0.77 4.86
C ALA A 117 -8.76 -0.59 5.62
N LEU A 118 -8.99 0.63 6.12
CA LEU A 118 -10.19 0.97 6.88
C LEU A 118 -11.01 1.98 6.10
N ILE A 119 -12.26 1.65 5.82
CA ILE A 119 -13.18 2.55 5.14
C ILE A 119 -14.23 3.00 6.14
N GLU A 120 -14.36 4.31 6.28
CA GLU A 120 -15.37 4.93 7.12
C GLU A 120 -16.30 5.74 6.24
N PRO A 121 -17.59 5.36 6.15
CA PRO A 121 -18.58 6.17 5.44
C PRO A 121 -18.74 7.54 6.07
N ALA A 122 -19.03 8.54 5.24
CA ALA A 122 -19.27 9.88 5.73
C ALA A 122 -20.63 10.00 6.45
#